data_480a6c8cb6f97339f6dca601ef7d42f2
#
_entry.id   480a6c8cb6f97339f6dca601ef7d42f2
#
_cell.length_a   1.000
_cell.length_b   1.000
_cell.length_c   1.000
_cell.angle_alpha   90.00
_cell.angle_beta   90.00
_cell.angle_gamma   90.00
#
_symmetry.space_group_name_H-M   'P 1'
#
loop_
_entity.id
_entity.type
_entity.pdbx_description
1 polymer ?
#
loop_
_entity_poly.entity_id
_entity_poly.type
_entity_poly.pdbx_seq_one_letter_code
_entity_poly.pdbx_strand_id
1 'polypeptide(L)'
;LYKLIWDRFVASQMASAVLDTETIDFDASGYTFRTSGYTVRFQGYMAVYEESTDEAPKSENGEVGKNEKIPPLTEKDRLTLRDFDSVKHFTEAPPRFTEASLIKFLEEKGIGRPSTYTSIITTIVDRRYVSREGRALVPTSLGEVTTKLLMENFPEVVDYAFTAQME
;
A
#
# COMPACT_ATOMS: atom_id res chain seq x y z
N LEU A 1 9.91 2.74 19.43
CA LEU A 1 8.99 3.87 19.32
C LEU A 1 9.73 5.21 19.31
N TYR A 2 10.58 5.52 20.32
CA TYR A 2 11.31 6.79 20.41
C TYR A 2 12.16 7.08 19.16
N LYS A 3 12.93 6.09 18.67
CA LYS A 3 13.74 6.22 17.46
C LYS A 3 12.88 6.62 16.24
N LEU A 4 11.71 6.00 16.08
CA LEU A 4 10.81 6.30 14.96
C LEU A 4 10.30 7.75 15.02
N ILE A 5 9.90 8.22 16.22
CA ILE A 5 9.46 9.60 16.42
C ILE A 5 10.60 10.57 16.12
N TRP A 6 11.80 10.28 16.63
CA TRP A 6 12.99 11.07 16.40
C TRP A 6 13.34 11.15 14.90
N ASP A 7 13.43 10.01 14.23
CA ASP A 7 13.79 9.94 12.82
C ASP A 7 12.77 10.73 11.96
N ARG A 8 11.47 10.60 12.21
CA ARG A 8 10.44 11.37 11.50
C ARG A 8 10.51 12.86 11.80
N PHE A 9 10.73 13.23 13.04
CA PHE A 9 10.86 14.63 13.42
C PHE A 9 12.08 15.26 12.74
N VAL A 10 13.24 14.62 12.80
CA VAL A 10 14.47 15.11 12.15
C VAL A 10 14.26 15.18 10.63
N ALA A 11 13.72 14.13 10.01
CA ALA A 11 13.44 14.09 8.58
C ALA A 11 12.51 15.24 8.13
N SER A 12 11.53 15.61 8.94
CA SER A 12 10.60 16.71 8.64
C SER A 12 11.28 18.10 8.56
N GLN A 13 12.43 18.24 9.20
CA GLN A 13 13.23 19.47 9.19
C GLN A 13 14.38 19.44 8.16
N MET A 14 14.58 18.31 7.49
CA MET A 14 15.63 18.14 6.48
C MET A 14 15.16 18.60 5.10
N ALA A 15 16.13 18.88 4.23
CA ALA A 15 15.84 19.19 2.83
C ALA A 15 15.23 17.96 2.11
N SER A 16 14.39 18.23 1.12
CA SER A 16 13.78 17.20 0.28
C SER A 16 14.86 16.40 -0.48
N ALA A 17 14.60 15.12 -0.69
CA ALA A 17 15.41 14.29 -1.56
C ALA A 17 15.30 14.76 -3.02
N VAL A 18 16.38 14.64 -3.77
CA VAL A 18 16.40 14.93 -5.21
C VAL A 18 16.66 13.62 -5.94
N LEU A 19 15.72 13.24 -6.78
CA LEU A 19 15.76 12.02 -7.56
C LEU A 19 15.82 12.39 -9.04
N ASP A 20 16.76 11.81 -9.78
CA ASP A 20 16.80 11.86 -11.23
C ASP A 20 16.03 10.64 -11.74
N THR A 21 14.88 10.85 -12.37
CA THR A 21 14.04 9.79 -12.94
C THR A 21 14.32 9.65 -14.43
N GLU A 22 14.51 8.41 -14.87
CA GLU A 22 14.71 8.08 -16.27
C GLU A 22 13.62 7.11 -16.71
N THR A 23 13.06 7.37 -17.88
CA THR A 23 12.12 6.46 -18.55
C THR A 23 12.65 6.17 -19.93
N ILE A 24 12.78 4.90 -20.27
CA ILE A 24 13.32 4.45 -21.54
C ILE A 24 12.28 3.61 -22.25
N ASP A 25 12.04 3.97 -23.50
CA ASP A 25 11.18 3.23 -24.41
C ASP A 25 12.03 2.50 -25.45
N PHE A 26 11.85 1.20 -25.54
CA PHE A 26 12.49 0.34 -26.54
C PHE A 26 11.48 -0.05 -27.60
N ASP A 27 11.84 0.16 -28.88
CA ASP A 27 11.04 -0.36 -29.98
C ASP A 27 11.63 -1.70 -30.47
N ALA A 28 10.81 -2.73 -30.47
CA ALA A 28 11.14 -4.04 -30.99
C ALA A 28 10.06 -4.52 -31.94
N SER A 29 10.31 -4.41 -33.24
CA SER A 29 9.40 -4.90 -34.29
C SER A 29 7.97 -4.33 -34.22
N GLY A 30 7.85 -3.04 -33.84
CA GLY A 30 6.56 -2.35 -33.69
C GLY A 30 5.88 -2.51 -32.34
N TYR A 31 6.55 -3.14 -31.39
CA TYR A 31 6.13 -3.20 -29.98
C TYR A 31 7.01 -2.31 -29.12
N THR A 32 6.41 -1.48 -28.29
CA THR A 32 7.11 -0.59 -27.38
C THR A 32 7.17 -1.21 -26.01
N PHE A 33 8.39 -1.42 -25.49
CA PHE A 33 8.64 -1.83 -24.12
C PHE A 33 9.14 -0.63 -23.34
N ARG A 34 8.58 -0.41 -22.16
CA ARG A 34 8.91 0.72 -21.29
C ARG A 34 9.51 0.23 -19.98
N THR A 35 10.63 0.83 -19.60
CA THR A 35 11.20 0.71 -18.27
C THR A 35 11.41 2.07 -17.66
N SER A 36 11.24 2.20 -16.35
CA SER A 36 11.49 3.43 -15.61
C SER A 36 12.28 3.11 -14.34
N GLY A 37 13.20 3.99 -14.01
CA GLY A 37 13.99 3.92 -12.80
C GLY A 37 14.33 5.32 -12.28
N TYR A 38 14.94 5.38 -11.12
CA TYR A 38 15.43 6.64 -10.59
C TYR A 38 16.80 6.45 -9.92
N THR A 39 17.59 7.49 -9.96
CA THR A 39 18.85 7.56 -9.23
C THR A 39 18.75 8.66 -8.17
N VAL A 40 19.15 8.35 -6.94
CA VAL A 40 19.15 9.33 -5.85
C VAL A 40 20.36 10.25 -6.03
N ARG A 41 20.12 11.48 -6.46
CA ARG A 41 21.15 12.50 -6.60
C ARG A 41 21.52 13.13 -5.26
N PHE A 42 20.53 13.36 -4.42
CA PHE A 42 20.70 13.89 -3.08
C PHE A 42 19.69 13.21 -2.16
N GLN A 43 20.17 12.58 -1.09
CA GLN A 43 19.33 11.79 -0.20
C GLN A 43 18.37 12.64 0.63
N GLY A 44 18.78 13.87 1.02
CA GLY A 44 17.94 14.70 1.87
C GLY A 44 17.43 13.95 3.10
N TYR A 45 16.14 14.03 3.38
CA TYR A 45 15.51 13.35 4.52
C TYR A 45 15.59 11.80 4.45
N MET A 46 15.75 11.22 3.28
CA MET A 46 15.87 9.78 3.09
C MET A 46 17.12 9.19 3.76
N ALA A 47 18.13 10.02 4.08
CA ALA A 47 19.31 9.58 4.83
C ALA A 47 18.99 9.18 6.28
N VAL A 48 17.89 9.69 6.84
CA VAL A 48 17.48 9.45 8.23
C VAL A 48 16.23 8.58 8.30
N TYR A 49 15.29 8.81 7.40
CA TYR A 49 14.00 8.14 7.42
C TYR A 49 13.56 7.72 6.01
N GLU A 50 13.36 6.44 5.83
CA GLU A 50 12.72 5.86 4.66
C GLU A 50 11.42 5.19 5.11
N GLU A 51 10.30 5.61 4.52
CA GLU A 51 8.99 5.06 4.87
C GLU A 51 8.85 3.64 4.32
N SER A 52 8.75 2.66 5.22
CA SER A 52 8.39 1.31 4.82
C SER A 52 6.88 1.26 4.57
N THR A 53 6.49 1.12 3.33
CA THR A 53 5.10 0.90 2.95
C THR A 53 4.77 -0.57 3.15
N ASP A 54 3.86 -0.89 4.07
CA ASP A 54 3.31 -2.26 4.22
C ASP A 54 2.44 -2.66 3.02
N GLU A 55 1.93 -1.68 2.31
CA GLU A 55 1.30 -1.80 1.01
C GLU A 55 2.33 -1.33 -0.03
N ALA A 56 3.07 -2.27 -0.62
CA ALA A 56 3.78 -1.94 -1.84
C ALA A 56 2.71 -1.44 -2.84
N PRO A 57 2.83 -0.20 -3.36
CA PRO A 57 1.92 0.27 -4.37
C PRO A 57 2.05 -0.73 -5.54
N LYS A 58 1.02 -1.54 -5.73
CA LYS A 58 0.89 -2.32 -6.97
C LYS A 58 0.72 -1.27 -8.05
N SER A 59 1.79 -0.94 -8.73
CA SER A 59 1.72 -0.19 -9.98
C SER A 59 0.73 -0.94 -10.86
N GLU A 60 -0.15 -0.23 -11.56
CA GLU A 60 -1.11 -0.82 -12.51
C GLU A 60 -0.42 -1.72 -13.55
N ASN A 61 0.91 -1.69 -13.64
CA ASN A 61 1.75 -2.50 -14.52
C ASN A 61 2.48 -3.66 -13.80
N GLY A 62 2.11 -4.01 -12.55
CA GLY A 62 2.57 -5.25 -11.91
C GLY A 62 4.00 -5.28 -11.37
N GLU A 63 4.80 -4.25 -11.61
CA GLU A 63 6.16 -4.15 -11.09
C GLU A 63 6.19 -3.19 -9.89
N VAL A 64 6.29 -3.78 -8.72
CA VAL A 64 6.81 -3.06 -7.54
C VAL A 64 8.22 -2.64 -7.91
N GLY A 65 8.41 -1.34 -8.05
CA GLY A 65 9.70 -0.79 -8.46
C GLY A 65 10.82 -1.23 -7.53
N LYS A 66 11.43 -2.34 -7.84
CA LYS A 66 12.84 -2.50 -7.54
C LYS A 66 13.51 -1.35 -8.28
N ASN A 67 14.14 -0.47 -7.53
CA ASN A 67 14.96 0.59 -8.10
C ASN A 67 16.13 -0.08 -8.83
N GLU A 68 15.86 -0.60 -10.02
CA GLU A 68 16.89 -1.17 -10.88
C GLU A 68 17.64 0.01 -11.49
N LYS A 69 18.94 0.06 -11.19
CA LYS A 69 19.81 1.05 -11.81
C LYS A 69 19.77 0.80 -13.32
N ILE A 70 19.13 1.71 -14.02
CA ILE A 70 19.16 1.72 -15.48
C ILE A 70 20.59 2.10 -15.89
N PRO A 71 21.25 1.29 -16.74
CA PRO A 71 22.56 1.67 -17.28
C PRO A 71 22.44 2.94 -18.14
N PRO A 72 23.47 3.76 -18.18
CA PRO A 72 23.43 4.96 -19.02
C PRO A 72 23.29 4.55 -20.50
N LEU A 73 22.18 4.92 -21.09
CA LEU A 73 21.85 4.67 -22.50
C LEU A 73 21.67 5.99 -23.20
N THR A 74 22.01 6.02 -24.50
CA THR A 74 21.81 7.16 -25.37
C THR A 74 20.68 6.89 -26.36
N GLU A 75 20.03 7.94 -26.86
CA GLU A 75 19.02 7.80 -27.89
C GLU A 75 19.58 7.06 -29.12
N LYS A 76 18.81 6.07 -29.60
CA LYS A 76 19.14 5.22 -30.75
C LYS A 76 20.20 4.14 -30.49
N ASP A 77 20.59 3.88 -29.25
CA ASP A 77 21.42 2.72 -28.94
C ASP A 77 20.69 1.44 -29.37
N ARG A 78 21.44 0.51 -29.98
CA ARG A 78 20.90 -0.80 -30.36
C ARG A 78 21.21 -1.81 -29.27
N LEU A 79 20.15 -2.36 -28.68
CA LEU A 79 20.26 -3.40 -27.68
C LEU A 79 20.01 -4.78 -28.30
N THR A 80 20.72 -5.77 -27.77
CA THR A 80 20.51 -7.16 -28.15
C THR A 80 19.63 -7.84 -27.13
N LEU A 81 18.48 -8.35 -27.55
CA LEU A 81 17.61 -9.15 -26.71
C LEU A 81 18.34 -10.45 -26.33
N ARG A 82 18.47 -10.70 -25.02
CA ARG A 82 19.10 -11.91 -24.50
C ARG A 82 18.09 -12.98 -24.16
N ASP A 83 17.00 -12.56 -23.53
CA ASP A 83 15.93 -13.45 -23.09
C ASP A 83 14.61 -12.72 -23.09
N PHE A 84 13.53 -13.45 -23.25
CA PHE A 84 12.18 -12.93 -23.23
C PHE A 84 11.29 -13.88 -22.44
N ASP A 85 10.77 -13.37 -21.34
CA ASP A 85 9.76 -14.07 -20.54
C ASP A 85 8.42 -13.37 -20.65
N SER A 86 7.37 -14.16 -20.86
CA SER A 86 6.01 -13.65 -20.97
C SER A 86 5.18 -14.18 -19.82
N VAL A 87 4.82 -13.31 -18.89
CA VAL A 87 4.00 -13.66 -17.73
C VAL A 87 2.58 -13.15 -17.93
N LYS A 88 1.61 -14.06 -17.81
CA LYS A 88 0.20 -13.70 -17.90
C LYS A 88 -0.27 -13.20 -16.52
N HIS A 89 -0.68 -11.94 -16.46
CA HIS A 89 -1.27 -11.34 -15.29
C HIS A 89 -2.80 -11.34 -15.38
N PHE A 90 -3.44 -11.54 -14.24
CA PHE A 90 -4.88 -11.44 -14.10
C PHE A 90 -5.19 -10.36 -13.05
N THR A 91 -6.33 -9.73 -13.19
CA THR A 91 -6.86 -8.87 -12.12
C THR A 91 -7.11 -9.71 -10.86
N GLU A 92 -6.55 -9.26 -9.76
CA GLU A 92 -6.74 -9.89 -8.45
C GLU A 92 -7.82 -9.14 -7.66
N ALA A 93 -8.49 -9.87 -6.76
CA ALA A 93 -9.38 -9.23 -5.80
C ALA A 93 -8.60 -8.26 -4.89
N PRO A 94 -9.24 -7.22 -4.34
CA PRO A 94 -8.61 -6.36 -3.35
C PRO A 94 -8.00 -7.19 -2.20
N PRO A 95 -6.82 -6.81 -1.70
CA PRO A 95 -6.18 -7.53 -0.60
C PRO A 95 -7.03 -7.44 0.67
N ARG A 96 -6.90 -8.43 1.53
CA ARG A 96 -7.52 -8.40 2.87
C ARG A 96 -6.94 -7.25 3.69
N PHE A 97 -7.75 -6.68 4.57
CA PHE A 97 -7.27 -5.66 5.49
C PHE A 97 -6.18 -6.21 6.41
N THR A 98 -5.16 -5.41 6.63
CA THR A 98 -4.26 -5.52 7.77
C THR A 98 -4.78 -4.61 8.89
N GLU A 99 -4.25 -4.72 10.10
CA GLU A 99 -4.63 -3.78 11.18
C GLU A 99 -4.35 -2.33 10.77
N ALA A 100 -3.21 -2.07 10.11
CA ALA A 100 -2.84 -0.74 9.66
C ALA A 100 -3.78 -0.21 8.57
N SER A 101 -4.09 -1.02 7.56
CA SER A 101 -5.00 -0.59 6.48
C SER A 101 -6.45 -0.45 6.96
N LEU A 102 -6.86 -1.24 7.96
CA LEU A 102 -8.17 -1.07 8.59
C LEU A 102 -8.25 0.24 9.37
N ILE A 103 -7.21 0.61 10.14
CA ILE A 103 -7.16 1.90 10.85
C ILE A 103 -7.23 3.05 9.85
N LYS A 104 -6.45 2.99 8.77
CA LYS A 104 -6.50 3.99 7.71
C LYS A 104 -7.89 4.13 7.10
N PHE A 105 -8.55 3.01 6.81
CA PHE A 105 -9.92 3.00 6.31
C PHE A 105 -10.91 3.63 7.30
N LEU A 106 -10.81 3.31 8.58
CA LEU A 106 -11.66 3.91 9.62
C LEU A 106 -11.45 5.43 9.71
N GLU A 107 -10.18 5.87 9.66
CA GLU A 107 -9.83 7.30 9.65
C GLU A 107 -10.39 8.02 8.42
N GLU A 108 -10.23 7.44 7.22
CA GLU A 108 -10.79 7.99 5.98
C GLU A 108 -12.32 8.09 5.99
N LYS A 109 -12.99 7.18 6.69
CA LYS A 109 -14.45 7.19 6.87
C LYS A 109 -14.92 8.07 8.03
N GLY A 110 -14.01 8.60 8.82
CA GLY A 110 -14.33 9.42 10.00
C GLY A 110 -14.87 8.62 11.19
N ILE A 111 -14.61 7.32 11.22
CA ILE A 111 -15.06 6.40 12.27
C ILE A 111 -13.94 6.17 13.28
N GLY A 112 -14.22 6.40 14.56
CA GLY A 112 -13.25 6.26 15.64
C GLY A 112 -12.27 7.44 15.75
N ARG A 113 -11.40 7.32 16.72
CA ARG A 113 -10.33 8.30 17.02
C ARG A 113 -9.05 7.54 17.34
N PRO A 114 -7.88 8.17 17.33
CA PRO A 114 -6.61 7.51 17.65
C PRO A 114 -6.63 6.71 18.97
N SER A 115 -7.41 7.16 19.95
CA SER A 115 -7.58 6.47 21.23
C SER A 115 -8.47 5.22 21.17
N THR A 116 -9.32 5.10 20.16
CA THR A 116 -10.32 4.00 20.06
C THR A 116 -9.99 2.97 19.01
N TYR A 117 -9.11 3.25 18.02
CA TYR A 117 -8.80 2.28 16.95
C TYR A 117 -8.30 0.94 17.48
N THR A 118 -7.39 0.95 18.46
CA THR A 118 -6.86 -0.29 19.01
C THR A 118 -7.94 -1.09 19.73
N SER A 119 -8.83 -0.44 20.47
CA SER A 119 -9.93 -1.14 21.16
C SER A 119 -10.96 -1.73 20.19
N ILE A 120 -11.24 -1.07 19.06
CA ILE A 120 -12.12 -1.58 18.01
C ILE A 120 -11.52 -2.87 17.46
N ILE A 121 -10.25 -2.86 17.05
CA ILE A 121 -9.59 -4.05 16.47
C ILE A 121 -9.53 -5.17 17.48
N THR A 122 -9.11 -4.88 18.72
CA THR A 122 -9.05 -5.89 19.79
C THR A 122 -10.42 -6.52 20.04
N THR A 123 -11.47 -5.72 20.06
CA THR A 123 -12.83 -6.21 20.29
C THR A 123 -13.31 -7.18 19.21
N ILE A 124 -13.09 -6.87 17.93
CA ILE A 124 -13.53 -7.76 16.84
C ILE A 124 -12.75 -9.07 16.81
N VAL A 125 -11.47 -9.05 17.23
CA VAL A 125 -10.62 -10.24 17.32
C VAL A 125 -11.00 -11.08 18.55
N ASP A 126 -11.16 -10.47 19.74
CA ASP A 126 -11.49 -11.16 20.97
C ASP A 126 -12.88 -11.81 20.91
N ARG A 127 -13.82 -11.16 20.24
CA ARG A 127 -15.16 -11.72 19.97
C ARG A 127 -15.16 -12.76 18.86
N ARG A 128 -13.99 -13.05 18.27
CA ARG A 128 -13.82 -14.03 17.20
C ARG A 128 -14.67 -13.74 15.94
N TYR A 129 -15.00 -12.49 15.67
CA TYR A 129 -15.63 -12.10 14.41
C TYR A 129 -14.59 -12.10 13.28
N VAL A 130 -13.33 -11.85 13.63
CA VAL A 130 -12.19 -11.81 12.73
C VAL A 130 -11.05 -12.63 13.34
N SER A 131 -10.33 -13.38 12.52
CA SER A 131 -9.07 -14.06 12.88
C SER A 131 -7.88 -13.37 12.20
N ARG A 132 -6.69 -13.53 12.81
CA ARG A 132 -5.44 -13.08 12.23
C ARG A 132 -4.77 -14.22 11.48
N GLU A 133 -4.55 -14.04 10.17
CA GLU A 133 -3.75 -14.95 9.36
C GLU A 133 -2.50 -14.19 8.86
N GLY A 134 -1.38 -14.39 9.55
CA GLY A 134 -0.19 -13.58 9.36
C GLY A 134 -0.47 -12.11 9.69
N ARG A 135 -0.41 -11.23 8.69
CA ARG A 135 -0.77 -9.80 8.83
C ARG A 135 -2.21 -9.49 8.44
N ALA A 136 -2.89 -10.41 7.76
CA ALA A 136 -4.23 -10.21 7.24
C ALA A 136 -5.30 -10.47 8.30
N LEU A 137 -6.36 -9.69 8.25
CA LEU A 137 -7.59 -9.89 9.01
C LEU A 137 -8.58 -10.66 8.15
N VAL A 138 -8.99 -11.83 8.61
CA VAL A 138 -9.90 -12.72 7.89
C VAL A 138 -11.20 -12.89 8.67
N PRO A 139 -12.38 -12.61 8.09
CA PRO A 139 -13.64 -12.83 8.76
C PRO A 139 -13.82 -14.32 9.06
N THR A 140 -14.39 -14.62 10.23
CA THR A 140 -14.78 -15.97 10.62
C THR A 140 -16.21 -16.24 10.18
N SER A 141 -16.64 -17.52 10.17
CA SER A 141 -18.03 -17.87 9.90
C SER A 141 -19.00 -17.19 10.88
N LEU A 142 -18.61 -17.04 12.15
CA LEU A 142 -19.38 -16.28 13.15
C LEU A 142 -19.51 -14.82 12.75
N GLY A 143 -18.40 -14.18 12.32
CA GLY A 143 -18.40 -12.80 11.86
C GLY A 143 -19.31 -12.59 10.67
N GLU A 144 -19.23 -13.47 9.68
CA GLU A 144 -20.07 -13.39 8.47
C GLU A 144 -21.58 -13.51 8.80
N VAL A 145 -21.96 -14.52 9.60
CA VAL A 145 -23.36 -14.72 10.02
C VAL A 145 -23.86 -13.53 10.82
N THR A 146 -23.05 -13.03 11.77
CA THR A 146 -23.42 -11.86 12.60
C THR A 146 -23.61 -10.62 11.75
N THR A 147 -22.67 -10.35 10.82
CA THR A 147 -22.76 -9.18 9.93
C THR A 147 -23.99 -9.29 9.03
N LYS A 148 -24.25 -10.47 8.46
CA LYS A 148 -25.43 -10.70 7.62
C LYS A 148 -26.71 -10.44 8.39
N LEU A 149 -26.84 -10.97 9.61
CA LEU A 149 -28.01 -10.75 10.47
C LEU A 149 -28.23 -9.25 10.74
N LEU A 150 -27.15 -8.51 11.04
CA LEU A 150 -27.24 -7.08 11.31
C LEU A 150 -27.61 -6.30 10.05
N MET A 151 -27.07 -6.62 8.90
CA MET A 151 -27.40 -5.96 7.63
C MET A 151 -28.86 -6.20 7.21
N GLU A 152 -29.39 -7.38 7.48
CA GLU A 152 -30.80 -7.71 7.15
C GLU A 152 -31.80 -7.03 8.08
N ASN A 153 -31.50 -6.88 9.36
CA ASN A 153 -32.43 -6.37 10.37
C ASN A 153 -32.19 -4.92 10.79
N PHE A 154 -30.94 -4.44 10.68
CA PHE A 154 -30.53 -3.11 11.14
C PHE A 154 -29.59 -2.43 10.15
N PRO A 155 -29.99 -2.25 8.87
CA PRO A 155 -29.12 -1.72 7.83
C PRO A 155 -28.59 -0.32 8.15
N GLU A 156 -29.38 0.53 8.77
CA GLU A 156 -28.98 1.88 9.14
C GLU A 156 -27.85 1.91 10.18
N VAL A 157 -27.87 0.98 11.14
CA VAL A 157 -26.85 0.90 12.22
C VAL A 157 -25.50 0.42 11.69
N VAL A 158 -25.52 -0.36 10.60
CA VAL A 158 -24.29 -0.91 9.98
C VAL A 158 -23.72 0.04 8.92
N ASP A 159 -24.42 1.13 8.59
CA ASP A 159 -23.94 2.11 7.63
C ASP A 159 -22.77 2.93 8.20
N TYR A 160 -21.72 3.06 7.39
CA TYR A 160 -20.52 3.85 7.75
C TYR A 160 -20.87 5.33 7.96
N ALA A 161 -21.76 5.90 7.12
CA ALA A 161 -22.14 7.29 7.22
C ALA A 161 -22.89 7.59 8.51
N PHE A 162 -23.78 6.69 8.92
CA PHE A 162 -24.49 6.79 10.19
C PHE A 162 -23.53 6.76 11.37
N THR A 163 -22.60 5.79 11.38
CA THR A 163 -21.62 5.69 12.46
C THR A 163 -20.71 6.92 12.54
N ALA A 164 -20.27 7.44 11.40
CA ALA A 164 -19.43 8.64 11.35
C ALA A 164 -20.17 9.92 11.82
N GLN A 165 -21.49 9.99 11.58
CA GLN A 165 -22.31 11.13 12.05
C GLN A 165 -22.58 11.09 13.55
N MET A 166 -22.61 9.89 14.13
CA MET A 166 -22.87 9.70 15.57
C MET A 166 -21.63 9.99 16.43
N GLU A 167 -20.41 9.97 15.87
CA GLU A 167 -19.15 10.28 16.56
C GLU A 167 -18.73 11.76 16.41
#